data_b226be9da41976143ae9eb032312f3bc
#
_entry.id   b226be9da41976143ae9eb032312f3bc
#
_cell.length_a   1.000
_cell.length_b   1.000
_cell.length_c   1.000
_cell.angle_alpha   90.00
_cell.angle_beta   90.00
_cell.angle_gamma   90.00
#
_symmetry.space_group_name_H-M   'P 1'
#
loop_
_entity.id
_entity.type
_entity.pdbx_description
1 polymer ?
#
loop_
_entity_poly.entity_id
_entity_poly.type
_entity_poly.pdbx_seq_one_letter_code
_entity_poly.pdbx_strand_id
1 'polypeptide(L)'
;AVIDISELKGRQFGIDEFRQVIHGRLYKLDPFRYELVDIPFKFHHPMWRENCEVDLEYHVRSYRVASPGGRRELDAAIGEIASTALDRSRPLWEMYFIEGLANGRIAVLGKIHHALADGVASANLLARGMDLSADPEADRDSYATDPPPEKSELVRTAFFDHLRQIRRFPGVMQYTAQGLSRVRKSDKKLSPELTRPFTPPPSFMNHRVDATRKFATATLALADVKQTGKHLDVTINDMVLAISAGALRELSLKYDGHADHPLLASVPVSFDFSRERLSGNYFTGVMMVVPIQLDDPLERVRAVHDAAVDAKETHHLMGPELVSRWSAYFPPAPAEKLFHWLAEKDGQNKVLNLPISNVPGPREHGRVGGALVTEIYSVGPLTTGSGLNITVWSYVDQLNISVLSDGATLDDPHELTDAMVAAFIEIRRAAGLSEELTVVPSAMAQ
;
A
#
# COMPACT_ATOMS: atom_id res chain seq x y z
N ALA A 1 -6.71 0.70 11.56
CA ALA A 1 -6.68 -0.23 12.69
C ALA A 1 -8.02 -0.19 13.41
N VAL A 2 -8.57 -1.36 13.75
CA VAL A 2 -9.74 -1.50 14.63
C VAL A 2 -9.25 -1.81 16.04
N ILE A 3 -9.82 -1.15 17.04
CA ILE A 3 -9.37 -1.19 18.42
C ILE A 3 -10.53 -1.55 19.33
N ASP A 4 -10.34 -2.54 20.18
CA ASP A 4 -11.29 -2.93 21.20
C ASP A 4 -11.02 -2.15 22.50
N ILE A 5 -11.95 -1.28 22.87
CA ILE A 5 -11.85 -0.48 24.08
C ILE A 5 -12.62 -1.08 25.26
N SER A 6 -13.24 -2.24 25.11
CA SER A 6 -14.02 -2.89 26.17
C SER A 6 -13.15 -3.29 27.38
N GLU A 7 -11.88 -3.59 27.15
CA GLU A 7 -10.92 -3.94 28.20
C GLU A 7 -10.48 -2.77 29.09
N LEU A 8 -10.76 -1.53 28.71
CA LEU A 8 -10.33 -0.33 29.46
C LEU A 8 -11.09 -0.10 30.78
N LYS A 9 -12.02 -1.00 31.14
CA LYS A 9 -12.71 -1.07 32.44
C LYS A 9 -13.20 0.28 32.97
N GLY A 10 -13.88 1.06 32.14
CA GLY A 10 -14.44 2.37 32.52
C GLY A 10 -13.48 3.55 32.41
N ARG A 11 -12.24 3.35 31.97
CA ARG A 11 -11.35 4.44 31.56
C ARG A 11 -11.88 5.02 30.23
N GLN A 12 -12.14 6.32 30.23
CA GLN A 12 -12.54 7.02 29.01
C GLN A 12 -11.38 7.06 28.03
N PHE A 13 -11.62 6.68 26.77
CA PHE A 13 -10.63 6.77 25.68
C PHE A 13 -11.32 7.39 24.47
N GLY A 14 -11.20 8.70 24.37
CA GLY A 14 -11.76 9.49 23.29
C GLY A 14 -10.67 10.19 22.46
N ILE A 15 -11.09 11.18 21.67
CA ILE A 15 -10.19 11.92 20.78
C ILE A 15 -9.09 12.66 21.53
N ASP A 16 -9.37 13.21 22.71
CA ASP A 16 -8.40 14.01 23.45
C ASP A 16 -7.31 13.12 24.09
N GLU A 17 -7.69 11.96 24.64
CA GLU A 17 -6.74 10.96 25.12
C GLU A 17 -5.91 10.42 23.97
N PHE A 18 -6.50 10.20 22.80
CA PHE A 18 -5.77 9.77 21.62
C PHE A 18 -4.77 10.83 21.13
N ARG A 19 -5.14 12.12 21.12
CA ARG A 19 -4.22 13.23 20.82
C ARG A 19 -3.04 13.27 21.80
N GLN A 20 -3.28 13.06 23.10
CA GLN A 20 -2.20 12.97 24.09
C GLN A 20 -1.26 11.82 23.80
N VAL A 21 -1.78 10.63 23.47
CA VAL A 21 -0.95 9.48 23.07
C VAL A 21 -0.08 9.80 21.87
N ILE A 22 -0.64 10.43 20.82
CA ILE A 22 0.14 10.82 19.63
C ILE A 22 1.16 11.90 19.97
N HIS A 23 0.79 12.92 20.76
CA HIS A 23 1.72 13.97 21.20
C HIS A 23 2.94 13.41 21.90
N GLY A 24 2.72 12.54 22.89
CA GLY A 24 3.81 11.91 23.65
C GLY A 24 4.73 11.01 22.82
N ARG A 25 4.28 10.61 21.61
CA ARG A 25 5.03 9.70 20.71
C ARG A 25 5.66 10.36 19.49
N LEU A 26 5.35 11.63 19.22
CA LEU A 26 5.89 12.33 18.03
C LEU A 26 7.43 12.29 17.97
N TYR A 27 8.11 12.23 19.10
CA TYR A 27 9.58 12.12 19.14
C TYR A 27 10.12 10.77 18.61
N LYS A 28 9.26 9.72 18.54
CA LYS A 28 9.57 8.41 17.96
C LYS A 28 9.16 8.31 16.48
N LEU A 29 8.37 9.28 16.00
CA LEU A 29 7.71 9.29 14.71
C LEU A 29 8.22 10.47 13.88
N ASP A 30 9.54 10.61 13.74
CA ASP A 30 10.18 11.72 13.04
C ASP A 30 9.53 12.11 11.71
N PRO A 31 9.12 11.18 10.82
CA PRO A 31 8.49 11.53 9.56
C PRO A 31 7.16 12.29 9.69
N PHE A 32 6.48 12.18 10.82
CA PHE A 32 5.26 12.97 11.08
C PHE A 32 5.56 14.44 11.37
N ARG A 33 6.84 14.79 11.50
CA ARG A 33 7.35 16.14 11.68
C ARG A 33 8.07 16.66 10.44
N TYR A 34 7.87 16.00 9.27
CA TYR A 34 8.45 16.40 8.00
C TYR A 34 7.45 17.18 7.17
N GLU A 35 7.87 18.33 6.70
CA GLU A 35 7.11 19.20 5.78
C GLU A 35 7.79 19.24 4.43
N LEU A 36 7.00 19.18 3.36
CA LEU A 36 7.52 19.24 2.01
C LEU A 36 7.71 20.70 1.57
N VAL A 37 8.95 21.07 1.27
CA VAL A 37 9.31 22.43 0.84
C VAL A 37 9.67 22.46 -0.62
N ASP A 38 8.96 23.27 -1.41
CA ASP A 38 9.24 23.48 -2.82
C ASP A 38 10.49 24.33 -3.01
N ILE A 39 11.38 23.90 -3.91
CA ILE A 39 12.55 24.66 -4.26
C ILE A 39 12.17 25.81 -5.23
N PRO A 40 12.67 27.05 -5.00
CA PRO A 40 12.40 28.17 -5.89
C PRO A 40 12.63 27.83 -7.36
N PHE A 41 11.75 28.34 -8.24
CA PHE A 41 11.77 28.11 -9.70
C PHE A 41 11.66 26.65 -10.16
N LYS A 42 11.25 25.73 -9.28
CA LYS A 42 11.25 24.27 -9.56
C LYS A 42 12.62 23.78 -10.06
N PHE A 43 13.69 24.39 -9.57
CA PHE A 43 15.06 24.09 -9.94
C PHE A 43 15.50 22.69 -9.51
N HIS A 44 14.86 22.15 -8.48
CA HIS A 44 15.10 20.82 -7.94
C HIS A 44 13.79 20.20 -7.49
N HIS A 45 13.80 18.88 -7.19
CA HIS A 45 12.68 18.23 -6.49
C HIS A 45 12.44 18.88 -5.13
N PRO A 46 11.20 18.87 -4.62
CA PRO A 46 10.90 19.31 -3.26
C PRO A 46 11.80 18.60 -2.24
N MET A 47 12.11 19.27 -1.15
CA MET A 47 12.94 18.74 -0.07
C MET A 47 12.12 18.62 1.21
N TRP A 48 12.47 17.67 2.06
CA TRP A 48 11.88 17.54 3.37
C TRP A 48 12.57 18.51 4.35
N ARG A 49 11.77 19.33 5.02
CA ARG A 49 12.14 20.04 6.24
C ARG A 49 11.78 19.16 7.41
N GLU A 50 12.72 18.84 8.25
CA GLU A 50 12.55 18.03 9.45
C GLU A 50 12.16 18.91 10.64
N ASN A 51 11.78 18.28 11.75
CA ASN A 51 11.52 18.93 13.04
C ASN A 51 10.50 20.07 12.99
N CYS A 52 9.45 19.94 12.18
CA CYS A 52 8.37 20.90 12.16
C CYS A 52 7.47 20.80 13.38
N GLU A 53 6.86 21.92 13.74
CA GLU A 53 5.77 21.92 14.70
C GLU A 53 4.53 21.23 14.09
N VAL A 54 3.82 20.48 14.90
CA VAL A 54 2.64 19.71 14.48
C VAL A 54 1.42 20.20 15.23
N ASP A 55 0.46 20.71 14.47
CA ASP A 55 -0.88 21.08 14.97
C ASP A 55 -1.75 19.82 15.10
N LEU A 56 -1.83 19.25 16.29
CA LEU A 56 -2.59 18.02 16.52
C LEU A 56 -4.09 18.18 16.39
N GLU A 57 -4.64 19.38 16.53
CA GLU A 57 -6.07 19.59 16.30
C GLU A 57 -6.42 19.46 14.82
N TYR A 58 -5.51 19.90 13.96
CA TYR A 58 -5.62 19.71 12.51
C TYR A 58 -5.33 18.27 12.10
N HIS A 59 -4.26 17.67 12.60
CA HIS A 59 -3.76 16.38 12.15
C HIS A 59 -4.52 15.18 12.73
N VAL A 60 -5.17 15.33 13.89
CA VAL A 60 -5.91 14.25 14.56
C VAL A 60 -7.37 14.68 14.74
N ARG A 61 -8.22 14.14 13.89
CA ARG A 61 -9.64 14.53 13.77
C ARG A 61 -10.55 13.40 14.26
N SER A 62 -11.76 13.75 14.69
CA SER A 62 -12.80 12.76 14.97
C SER A 62 -13.68 12.54 13.74
N TYR A 63 -14.17 11.32 13.58
CA TYR A 63 -15.18 10.94 12.62
C TYR A 63 -16.18 9.98 13.29
N ARG A 64 -17.47 10.06 12.94
CA ARG A 64 -18.47 9.14 13.46
C ARG A 64 -19.14 8.40 12.33
N VAL A 65 -19.06 7.06 12.37
CA VAL A 65 -19.74 6.22 11.38
C VAL A 65 -21.25 6.21 11.58
N ALA A 66 -21.97 5.94 10.49
CA ALA A 66 -23.42 5.76 10.53
C ALA A 66 -23.81 4.49 11.32
N SER A 67 -25.01 4.47 11.89
CA SER A 67 -25.58 3.26 12.47
C SER A 67 -25.88 2.23 11.35
N PRO A 68 -25.63 0.93 11.56
CA PRO A 68 -25.37 0.25 12.84
C PRO A 68 -23.87 0.22 13.26
N GLY A 69 -22.93 0.76 12.47
CA GLY A 69 -21.52 0.80 12.81
C GLY A 69 -20.79 -0.54 12.56
N GLY A 70 -21.22 -1.28 11.57
CA GLY A 70 -20.59 -2.50 11.11
C GLY A 70 -19.41 -2.27 10.17
N ARG A 71 -18.96 -3.35 9.52
CA ARG A 71 -17.86 -3.34 8.56
C ARG A 71 -18.11 -2.39 7.38
N ARG A 72 -19.30 -2.47 6.78
CA ARG A 72 -19.64 -1.66 5.61
C ARG A 72 -19.70 -0.16 5.91
N GLU A 73 -20.17 0.22 7.09
CA GLU A 73 -20.19 1.64 7.52
C GLU A 73 -18.77 2.15 7.78
N LEU A 74 -17.89 1.33 8.34
CA LEU A 74 -16.47 1.68 8.51
C LEU A 74 -15.78 1.83 7.15
N ASP A 75 -15.98 0.90 6.24
CA ASP A 75 -15.38 0.92 4.91
C ASP A 75 -15.87 2.14 4.10
N ALA A 76 -17.15 2.49 4.19
CA ALA A 76 -17.70 3.70 3.59
C ALA A 76 -17.05 4.98 4.15
N ALA A 77 -16.89 5.07 5.49
CA ALA A 77 -16.22 6.19 6.14
C ALA A 77 -14.76 6.33 5.69
N ILE A 78 -14.03 5.21 5.56
CA ILE A 78 -12.64 5.19 5.06
C ILE A 78 -12.59 5.70 3.60
N GLY A 79 -13.52 5.27 2.75
CA GLY A 79 -13.64 5.74 1.37
C GLY A 79 -13.88 7.25 1.28
N GLU A 80 -14.78 7.79 2.11
CA GLU A 80 -15.05 9.23 2.19
C GLU A 80 -13.80 10.02 2.61
N ILE A 81 -13.12 9.61 3.67
CA ILE A 81 -11.90 10.24 4.15
C ILE A 81 -10.79 10.15 3.09
N ALA A 82 -10.65 9.01 2.42
CA ALA A 82 -9.64 8.80 1.37
C ALA A 82 -9.90 9.65 0.12
N SER A 83 -11.13 10.13 -0.11
CA SER A 83 -11.50 10.99 -1.23
C SER A 83 -10.96 12.42 -1.11
N THR A 84 -10.48 12.83 0.06
CA THR A 84 -9.93 14.17 0.28
C THR A 84 -8.41 14.19 0.12
N ALA A 85 -7.84 15.22 -0.48
CA ALA A 85 -6.39 15.38 -0.59
C ALA A 85 -5.78 15.88 0.73
N LEU A 86 -4.51 15.54 0.99
CA LEU A 86 -3.73 16.12 2.07
C LEU A 86 -3.30 17.56 1.72
N ASP A 87 -3.28 18.44 2.72
CA ASP A 87 -2.76 19.80 2.59
C ASP A 87 -1.21 19.76 2.50
N ARG A 88 -0.67 20.19 1.36
CA ARG A 88 0.77 20.18 1.10
C ARG A 88 1.54 21.29 1.83
N SER A 89 0.87 22.22 2.46
CA SER A 89 1.50 23.28 3.29
C SER A 89 1.77 22.81 4.73
N ARG A 90 1.51 21.55 5.05
CA ARG A 90 1.66 20.93 6.36
C ARG A 90 2.37 19.57 6.25
N PRO A 91 2.78 18.95 7.34
CA PRO A 91 3.21 17.54 7.33
C PRO A 91 2.17 16.65 6.64
N LEU A 92 2.64 15.77 5.75
CA LEU A 92 1.78 15.07 4.80
C LEU A 92 1.09 13.83 5.40
N TRP A 93 0.36 14.03 6.48
CA TRP A 93 -0.45 12.99 7.12
C TRP A 93 -1.65 13.58 7.85
N GLU A 94 -2.66 12.77 8.05
CA GLU A 94 -3.82 13.01 8.92
C GLU A 94 -4.19 11.69 9.60
N MET A 95 -4.70 11.77 10.82
CA MET A 95 -5.30 10.66 11.54
C MET A 95 -6.76 10.95 11.87
N TYR A 96 -7.58 9.94 11.80
CA TYR A 96 -8.99 10.02 12.14
C TYR A 96 -9.29 9.02 13.25
N PHE A 97 -9.79 9.54 14.36
CA PHE A 97 -10.36 8.75 15.43
C PHE A 97 -11.83 8.50 15.10
N ILE A 98 -12.15 7.25 14.79
CA ILE A 98 -13.47 6.87 14.25
C ILE A 98 -14.28 6.20 15.34
N GLU A 99 -15.40 6.83 15.68
CA GLU A 99 -16.35 6.39 16.69
C GLU A 99 -17.64 5.86 16.06
N GLY A 100 -18.48 5.24 16.89
CA GLY A 100 -19.81 4.74 16.48
C GLY A 100 -19.79 3.32 15.93
N LEU A 101 -18.64 2.61 16.05
CA LEU A 101 -18.58 1.21 15.72
C LEU A 101 -19.36 0.35 16.73
N ALA A 102 -19.93 -0.74 16.24
CA ALA A 102 -20.63 -1.71 17.07
C ALA A 102 -19.67 -2.40 18.07
N ASN A 103 -20.26 -2.98 19.11
CA ASN A 103 -19.57 -3.84 20.10
C ASN A 103 -18.43 -3.13 20.89
N GLY A 104 -18.57 -1.81 21.16
CA GLY A 104 -17.58 -1.08 21.96
C GLY A 104 -16.22 -0.96 21.29
N ARG A 105 -16.19 -0.91 19.97
CA ARG A 105 -14.98 -0.71 19.18
C ARG A 105 -14.87 0.73 18.68
N ILE A 106 -13.65 1.11 18.39
CA ILE A 106 -13.29 2.32 17.66
C ILE A 106 -12.35 1.92 16.50
N ALA A 107 -12.15 2.83 15.57
CA ALA A 107 -11.08 2.65 14.60
C ALA A 107 -10.17 3.89 14.55
N VAL A 108 -8.92 3.67 14.16
CA VAL A 108 -7.98 4.75 13.82
C VAL A 108 -7.56 4.57 12.38
N LEU A 109 -7.81 5.58 11.57
CA LEU A 109 -7.34 5.66 10.19
C LEU A 109 -6.16 6.61 10.11
N GLY A 110 -4.99 6.11 9.74
CA GLY A 110 -3.83 6.92 9.36
C GLY A 110 -3.81 7.14 7.85
N LYS A 111 -3.88 8.39 7.41
CA LYS A 111 -3.76 8.80 6.02
C LYS A 111 -2.41 9.47 5.84
N ILE A 112 -1.53 8.84 5.08
CA ILE A 112 -0.14 9.25 4.91
C ILE A 112 0.15 9.37 3.41
N HIS A 113 0.78 10.46 2.99
CA HIS A 113 1.21 10.61 1.60
C HIS A 113 2.32 9.61 1.29
N HIS A 114 2.18 8.89 0.19
CA HIS A 114 3.11 7.81 -0.17
C HIS A 114 4.57 8.28 -0.39
N ALA A 115 4.79 9.57 -0.69
CA ALA A 115 6.14 10.14 -0.75
C ALA A 115 6.87 10.11 0.60
N LEU A 116 6.13 10.08 1.72
CA LEU A 116 6.70 10.05 3.07
C LEU A 116 7.20 8.66 3.44
N ALA A 117 6.41 7.63 3.16
CA ALA A 117 6.70 6.25 3.57
C ALA A 117 6.09 5.23 2.61
N ASP A 118 6.85 4.19 2.27
CA ASP A 118 6.34 2.99 1.60
C ASP A 118 5.71 2.00 2.59
N GLY A 119 5.28 0.83 2.11
CA GLY A 119 4.62 -0.17 2.94
C GLY A 119 5.46 -0.64 4.13
N VAL A 120 6.78 -0.82 3.98
CA VAL A 120 7.68 -1.23 5.08
C VAL A 120 7.87 -0.11 6.07
N ALA A 121 8.12 1.12 5.61
CA ALA A 121 8.24 2.28 6.49
C ALA A 121 6.93 2.57 7.23
N SER A 122 5.79 2.43 6.56
CA SER A 122 4.47 2.57 7.18
C SER A 122 4.20 1.50 8.24
N ALA A 123 4.62 0.25 8.00
CA ALA A 123 4.53 -0.82 9.00
C ALA A 123 5.41 -0.52 10.22
N ASN A 124 6.61 0.00 10.02
CA ASN A 124 7.51 0.38 11.09
C ASN A 124 6.97 1.59 11.88
N LEU A 125 6.40 2.60 11.21
CA LEU A 125 5.73 3.73 11.84
C LEU A 125 4.56 3.26 12.71
N LEU A 126 3.74 2.36 12.17
CA LEU A 126 2.62 1.78 12.90
C LEU A 126 3.10 1.00 14.13
N ALA A 127 4.13 0.16 13.98
CA ALA A 127 4.72 -0.60 15.08
C ALA A 127 5.30 0.30 16.19
N ARG A 128 5.92 1.43 15.83
CA ARG A 128 6.42 2.42 16.81
C ARG A 128 5.30 3.27 17.42
N GLY A 129 4.22 3.51 16.67
CA GLY A 129 3.04 4.22 17.16
C GLY A 129 2.16 3.38 18.09
N MET A 130 2.31 2.05 18.08
CA MET A 130 1.60 1.13 18.96
C MET A 130 2.52 0.69 20.14
N ASP A 131 1.89 0.33 21.24
CA ASP A 131 2.58 -0.36 22.35
C ASP A 131 2.68 -1.84 22.01
N LEU A 132 3.86 -2.29 21.58
CA LEU A 132 4.15 -3.71 21.32
C LEU A 132 4.85 -4.36 22.52
N SER A 133 5.26 -3.59 23.56
CA SER A 133 5.92 -4.09 24.75
C SER A 133 5.16 -3.74 26.03
N ALA A 134 5.34 -4.57 27.06
CA ALA A 134 4.74 -4.34 28.37
C ALA A 134 5.39 -3.17 29.14
N ASP A 135 6.55 -2.70 28.70
CA ASP A 135 7.31 -1.62 29.33
C ASP A 135 7.55 -0.51 28.29
N PRO A 136 6.55 0.30 27.98
CA PRO A 136 6.68 1.40 27.04
C PRO A 136 7.66 2.44 27.59
N GLU A 137 8.57 2.93 26.74
CA GLU A 137 9.38 4.11 27.07
C GLU A 137 8.44 5.26 27.46
N ALA A 138 8.83 5.99 28.52
CA ALA A 138 8.07 7.15 28.96
C ALA A 138 7.91 8.15 27.81
N ASP A 139 6.67 8.59 27.60
CA ASP A 139 6.35 9.59 26.60
C ASP A 139 7.02 10.93 26.95
N ARG A 140 7.41 11.68 25.92
CA ARG A 140 8.00 13.01 26.08
C ARG A 140 6.95 14.09 25.82
N ASP A 141 6.91 15.08 26.71
CA ASP A 141 5.95 16.19 26.61
C ASP A 141 6.35 17.23 25.56
N SER A 142 7.63 17.22 25.10
CA SER A 142 8.12 18.20 24.14
C SER A 142 9.21 17.65 23.23
N TYR A 143 9.36 18.25 22.08
CA TYR A 143 10.42 18.00 21.10
C TYR A 143 10.94 19.33 20.51
N ALA A 144 12.20 19.34 20.09
CA ALA A 144 12.79 20.51 19.45
C ALA A 144 12.16 20.75 18.06
N THR A 145 11.98 22.01 17.70
CA THR A 145 11.51 22.44 16.38
C THR A 145 12.54 23.32 15.70
N ASP A 146 12.66 23.19 14.38
CA ASP A 146 13.58 23.96 13.57
C ASP A 146 12.82 25.09 12.82
N PRO A 147 13.43 26.27 12.64
CA PRO A 147 12.82 27.34 11.86
C PRO A 147 12.73 26.96 10.38
N PRO A 148 11.82 27.57 9.60
CA PRO A 148 11.77 27.38 8.16
C PRO A 148 13.09 27.78 7.49
N PRO A 149 13.60 26.97 6.51
CA PRO A 149 14.85 27.29 5.82
C PRO A 149 14.69 28.54 4.93
N GLU A 150 15.76 29.30 4.82
CA GLU A 150 15.79 30.44 3.90
C GLU A 150 15.84 29.98 2.43
N LYS A 151 15.25 30.78 1.53
CA LYS A 151 15.25 30.47 0.09
C LYS A 151 16.68 30.33 -0.48
N SER A 152 17.62 31.12 0.03
CA SER A 152 19.03 31.03 -0.31
C SER A 152 19.68 29.69 0.04
N GLU A 153 19.31 29.15 1.21
CA GLU A 153 19.76 27.85 1.69
C GLU A 153 19.21 26.72 0.83
N LEU A 154 17.91 26.76 0.50
CA LEU A 154 17.27 25.78 -0.38
C LEU A 154 17.95 25.72 -1.75
N VAL A 155 18.21 26.88 -2.38
CA VAL A 155 18.90 26.96 -3.68
C VAL A 155 20.32 26.42 -3.58
N ARG A 156 21.05 26.77 -2.52
CA ARG A 156 22.40 26.25 -2.26
C ARG A 156 22.42 24.74 -2.12
N THR A 157 21.51 24.20 -1.34
CA THR A 157 21.38 22.74 -1.11
C THR A 157 21.06 22.03 -2.43
N ALA A 158 20.12 22.55 -3.21
CA ALA A 158 19.77 22.02 -4.52
C ALA A 158 20.96 22.03 -5.49
N PHE A 159 21.74 23.09 -5.51
CA PHE A 159 22.95 23.21 -6.35
C PHE A 159 23.99 22.13 -5.99
N PHE A 160 24.29 21.96 -4.71
CA PHE A 160 25.24 20.93 -4.28
C PHE A 160 24.72 19.51 -4.52
N ASP A 161 23.41 19.29 -4.44
CA ASP A 161 22.83 18.01 -4.76
C ASP A 161 22.94 17.67 -6.24
N HIS A 162 22.71 18.65 -7.13
CA HIS A 162 22.98 18.48 -8.57
C HIS A 162 24.44 18.13 -8.86
N LEU A 163 25.40 18.79 -8.19
CA LEU A 163 26.82 18.42 -8.34
C LEU A 163 27.11 16.99 -7.88
N ARG A 164 26.46 16.56 -6.81
CA ARG A 164 26.55 15.18 -6.31
C ARG A 164 25.95 14.19 -7.30
N GLN A 165 24.81 14.50 -7.90
CA GLN A 165 24.17 13.71 -8.94
C GLN A 165 25.09 13.56 -10.17
N ILE A 166 25.67 14.65 -10.66
CA ILE A 166 26.62 14.60 -11.79
C ILE A 166 27.79 13.64 -11.50
N ARG A 167 28.35 13.69 -10.29
CA ARG A 167 29.44 12.80 -9.89
C ARG A 167 29.01 11.32 -9.81
N ARG A 168 27.75 11.05 -9.45
CA ARG A 168 27.20 9.67 -9.34
C ARG A 168 26.74 9.11 -10.68
N PHE A 169 26.52 9.96 -11.69
CA PHE A 169 25.98 9.55 -12.99
C PHE A 169 26.77 8.42 -13.69
N PRO A 170 28.11 8.43 -13.75
CA PRO A 170 28.87 7.31 -14.34
C PRO A 170 28.57 5.96 -13.67
N GLY A 171 28.39 5.95 -12.34
CA GLY A 171 28.04 4.75 -11.59
C GLY A 171 26.65 4.23 -11.94
N VAL A 172 25.69 5.12 -12.19
CA VAL A 172 24.34 4.72 -12.64
C VAL A 172 24.38 4.11 -14.04
N MET A 173 25.15 4.72 -14.95
CA MET A 173 25.36 4.17 -16.30
C MET A 173 26.03 2.79 -16.27
N GLN A 174 27.07 2.63 -15.43
CA GLN A 174 27.73 1.34 -15.25
C GLN A 174 26.78 0.27 -14.69
N TYR A 175 26.00 0.61 -13.67
CA TYR A 175 25.01 -0.29 -13.07
C TYR A 175 23.96 -0.74 -14.10
N THR A 176 23.47 0.21 -14.91
CA THR A 176 22.53 -0.06 -16.00
C THR A 176 23.14 -0.99 -17.06
N ALA A 177 24.37 -0.72 -17.51
CA ALA A 177 25.05 -1.54 -18.49
C ALA A 177 25.29 -2.98 -17.98
N GLN A 178 25.65 -3.13 -16.72
CA GLN A 178 25.80 -4.43 -16.07
C GLN A 178 24.47 -5.19 -16.00
N GLY A 179 23.38 -4.52 -15.62
CA GLY A 179 22.02 -5.10 -15.60
C GLY A 179 21.61 -5.60 -16.98
N LEU A 180 21.72 -4.77 -18.01
CA LEU A 180 21.41 -5.13 -19.40
C LEU A 180 22.31 -6.29 -19.91
N SER A 181 23.58 -6.30 -19.51
CA SER A 181 24.48 -7.42 -19.86
C SER A 181 24.05 -8.74 -19.22
N ARG A 182 23.61 -8.72 -17.95
CA ARG A 182 23.09 -9.91 -17.27
C ARG A 182 21.82 -10.42 -17.94
N VAL A 183 20.86 -9.55 -18.24
CA VAL A 183 19.63 -9.92 -18.97
C VAL A 183 19.94 -10.51 -20.34
N ARG A 184 20.86 -9.90 -21.11
CA ARG A 184 21.24 -10.42 -22.46
C ARG A 184 21.96 -11.77 -22.42
N LYS A 185 22.65 -12.08 -21.34
CA LYS A 185 23.36 -13.36 -21.14
C LYS A 185 22.45 -14.44 -20.55
N SER A 186 21.27 -14.07 -20.07
CA SER A 186 20.28 -15.02 -19.60
C SER A 186 19.60 -15.66 -20.81
N ASP A 187 19.53 -17.00 -20.83
CA ASP A 187 18.83 -17.77 -21.87
C ASP A 187 17.30 -17.70 -21.72
N LYS A 188 16.84 -16.94 -20.76
CA LYS A 188 15.43 -16.86 -20.39
C LYS A 188 14.66 -15.97 -21.37
N LYS A 189 13.59 -16.52 -21.95
CA LYS A 189 12.61 -15.76 -22.73
C LYS A 189 11.60 -15.15 -21.76
N LEU A 190 11.52 -13.83 -21.73
CA LEU A 190 10.42 -13.14 -21.05
C LEU A 190 9.09 -13.54 -21.67
N SER A 191 8.03 -13.59 -20.87
CA SER A 191 6.68 -13.81 -21.40
C SER A 191 6.32 -12.75 -22.43
N PRO A 192 5.56 -13.07 -23.48
CA PRO A 192 5.20 -12.14 -24.56
C PRO A 192 4.54 -10.85 -24.00
N GLU A 193 3.77 -10.97 -22.94
CA GLU A 193 3.06 -9.86 -22.28
C GLU A 193 4.05 -8.87 -21.65
N LEU A 194 5.15 -9.35 -21.05
CA LEU A 194 6.20 -8.53 -20.48
C LEU A 194 7.16 -7.94 -21.53
N THR A 195 7.20 -8.54 -22.73
CA THR A 195 8.05 -8.04 -23.84
C THR A 195 7.39 -6.91 -24.64
N ARG A 196 6.09 -6.66 -24.45
CA ARG A 196 5.35 -5.55 -25.06
C ARG A 196 5.19 -4.42 -24.03
N PRO A 197 6.18 -3.56 -23.84
CA PRO A 197 6.08 -2.48 -22.90
C PRO A 197 4.95 -1.52 -23.30
N PHE A 198 4.26 -0.96 -22.32
CA PHE A 198 3.24 0.07 -22.50
C PHE A 198 1.97 -0.34 -23.24
N THR A 199 1.59 -1.62 -23.22
CA THR A 199 0.36 -2.11 -23.84
C THR A 199 -0.36 -3.12 -22.94
N PRO A 200 -0.78 -2.76 -21.71
CA PRO A 200 -1.64 -3.64 -20.93
C PRO A 200 -2.95 -3.86 -21.69
N PRO A 201 -3.59 -5.03 -21.58
CA PRO A 201 -4.88 -5.27 -22.21
C PRO A 201 -5.92 -4.28 -21.66
N PRO A 202 -6.89 -3.87 -22.48
CA PRO A 202 -8.02 -3.06 -22.01
C PRO A 202 -8.77 -3.79 -20.88
N SER A 203 -9.23 -3.04 -19.87
CA SER A 203 -10.02 -3.58 -18.78
C SER A 203 -10.90 -2.50 -18.17
N PHE A 204 -12.02 -2.89 -17.55
CA PHE A 204 -12.98 -2.01 -16.88
C PHE A 204 -12.34 -1.08 -15.85
N MET A 205 -11.21 -1.48 -15.26
CA MET A 205 -10.50 -0.69 -14.26
C MET A 205 -9.54 0.36 -14.86
N ASN A 206 -9.34 0.37 -16.18
CA ASN A 206 -8.39 1.25 -16.86
C ASN A 206 -9.10 2.40 -17.56
N HIS A 207 -9.28 3.48 -16.85
CA HIS A 207 -9.92 4.71 -17.32
C HIS A 207 -9.37 5.91 -16.54
N ARG A 208 -9.81 7.11 -16.86
CA ARG A 208 -9.45 8.32 -16.12
C ARG A 208 -10.04 8.25 -14.72
N VAL A 209 -9.17 8.16 -13.72
CA VAL A 209 -9.53 8.05 -12.30
C VAL A 209 -10.13 9.37 -11.80
N ASP A 210 -11.26 9.32 -11.13
CA ASP A 210 -11.89 10.46 -10.48
C ASP A 210 -11.36 10.71 -9.05
N ALA A 211 -11.89 11.72 -8.36
CA ALA A 211 -11.47 12.07 -7.00
C ALA A 211 -12.12 11.18 -5.93
N THR A 212 -13.24 10.54 -6.21
CA THR A 212 -13.97 9.69 -5.28
C THR A 212 -13.18 8.43 -4.97
N ARG A 213 -13.19 8.00 -3.74
CA ARG A 213 -12.60 6.72 -3.30
C ARG A 213 -13.68 5.89 -2.63
N LYS A 214 -13.75 4.64 -3.02
CA LYS A 214 -14.56 3.60 -2.39
C LYS A 214 -13.63 2.55 -1.83
N PHE A 215 -13.92 2.07 -0.64
CA PHE A 215 -13.06 1.15 0.09
C PHE A 215 -13.86 -0.06 0.57
N ALA A 216 -13.27 -1.23 0.51
CA ALA A 216 -13.83 -2.46 1.04
C ALA A 216 -12.77 -3.34 1.65
N THR A 217 -13.17 -4.14 2.63
CA THR A 217 -12.28 -5.05 3.34
C THR A 217 -12.89 -6.45 3.48
N ALA A 218 -12.01 -7.45 3.54
CA ALA A 218 -12.31 -8.81 3.96
C ALA A 218 -11.16 -9.39 4.77
N THR A 219 -11.43 -10.40 5.57
CA THR A 219 -10.43 -11.10 6.38
C THR A 219 -10.50 -12.60 6.14
N LEU A 220 -9.34 -13.21 5.88
CA LEU A 220 -9.15 -14.65 5.87
C LEU A 220 -8.28 -15.07 7.06
N ALA A 221 -8.51 -16.28 7.58
CA ALA A 221 -7.60 -16.85 8.55
C ALA A 221 -6.24 -17.14 7.89
N LEU A 222 -5.16 -16.57 8.44
CA LEU A 222 -3.81 -16.77 7.92
C LEU A 222 -3.40 -18.25 7.96
N ALA A 223 -3.94 -19.03 8.92
CA ALA A 223 -3.73 -20.47 9.03
C ALA A 223 -4.25 -21.22 7.81
N ASP A 224 -5.46 -20.89 7.32
CA ASP A 224 -6.07 -21.54 6.16
C ASP A 224 -5.27 -21.23 4.88
N VAL A 225 -4.83 -19.98 4.71
CA VAL A 225 -4.02 -19.59 3.55
C VAL A 225 -2.66 -20.28 3.57
N LYS A 226 -2.01 -20.37 4.74
CA LYS A 226 -0.75 -21.13 4.91
C LYS A 226 -0.93 -22.63 4.65
N GLN A 227 -2.00 -23.24 5.16
CA GLN A 227 -2.30 -24.64 4.94
C GLN A 227 -2.47 -24.93 3.44
N THR A 228 -3.27 -24.11 2.76
CA THR A 228 -3.54 -24.26 1.32
C THR A 228 -2.26 -24.05 0.49
N GLY A 229 -1.50 -23.00 0.78
CA GLY A 229 -0.23 -22.74 0.11
C GLY A 229 0.78 -23.89 0.30
N LYS A 230 0.89 -24.42 1.53
CA LYS A 230 1.75 -25.58 1.81
C LYS A 230 1.29 -26.85 1.07
N HIS A 231 -0.02 -27.08 0.97
CA HIS A 231 -0.57 -28.21 0.24
C HIS A 231 -0.28 -28.15 -1.25
N LEU A 232 -0.30 -26.95 -1.83
CA LEU A 232 -0.05 -26.70 -3.26
C LEU A 232 1.43 -26.40 -3.58
N ASP A 233 2.30 -26.41 -2.57
CA ASP A 233 3.74 -26.06 -2.66
C ASP A 233 3.99 -24.66 -3.24
N VAL A 234 3.19 -23.68 -2.79
CA VAL A 234 3.32 -22.27 -3.19
C VAL A 234 3.40 -21.34 -1.98
N THR A 235 3.88 -20.12 -2.21
CA THR A 235 4.04 -19.13 -1.15
C THR A 235 2.71 -18.42 -0.80
N ILE A 236 2.66 -17.73 0.34
CA ILE A 236 1.50 -16.86 0.67
C ILE A 236 1.32 -15.78 -0.40
N ASN A 237 2.40 -15.24 -0.95
CA ASN A 237 2.32 -14.25 -2.01
C ASN A 237 1.66 -14.81 -3.28
N ASP A 238 2.02 -16.04 -3.67
CA ASP A 238 1.41 -16.70 -4.81
C ASP A 238 -0.08 -16.97 -4.55
N MET A 239 -0.45 -17.34 -3.32
CA MET A 239 -1.85 -17.49 -2.93
C MET A 239 -2.63 -16.17 -3.03
N VAL A 240 -2.08 -15.06 -2.53
CA VAL A 240 -2.71 -13.73 -2.64
C VAL A 240 -2.95 -13.36 -4.11
N LEU A 241 -1.97 -13.58 -4.96
CA LEU A 241 -2.06 -13.29 -6.39
C LEU A 241 -3.04 -14.22 -7.12
N ALA A 242 -3.07 -15.51 -6.76
CA ALA A 242 -4.02 -16.46 -7.34
C ALA A 242 -5.48 -16.19 -6.93
N ILE A 243 -5.70 -15.81 -5.67
CA ILE A 243 -6.99 -15.33 -5.15
C ILE A 243 -7.42 -14.08 -5.92
N SER A 244 -6.51 -13.11 -6.08
CA SER A 244 -6.78 -11.90 -6.87
C SER A 244 -7.09 -12.21 -8.34
N ALA A 245 -6.38 -13.17 -8.94
CA ALA A 245 -6.63 -13.59 -10.32
C ALA A 245 -8.03 -14.20 -10.51
N GLY A 246 -8.48 -15.05 -9.58
CA GLY A 246 -9.82 -15.62 -9.61
C GLY A 246 -10.91 -14.56 -9.50
N ALA A 247 -10.77 -13.66 -8.53
CA ALA A 247 -11.72 -12.57 -8.32
C ALA A 247 -11.75 -11.58 -9.51
N LEU A 248 -10.58 -11.19 -10.03
CA LEU A 248 -10.50 -10.32 -11.19
C LEU A 248 -11.06 -10.98 -12.47
N ARG A 249 -10.93 -12.31 -12.62
CA ARG A 249 -11.60 -13.05 -13.68
C ARG A 249 -13.12 -12.88 -13.61
N GLU A 250 -13.71 -13.10 -12.43
CA GLU A 250 -15.16 -12.96 -12.20
C GLU A 250 -15.63 -11.54 -12.58
N LEU A 251 -14.92 -10.52 -12.08
CA LEU A 251 -15.28 -9.13 -12.38
C LEU A 251 -15.06 -8.75 -13.85
N SER A 252 -14.00 -9.25 -14.51
CA SER A 252 -13.80 -9.02 -15.94
C SER A 252 -14.90 -9.66 -16.77
N LEU A 253 -15.36 -10.87 -16.42
CA LEU A 253 -16.50 -11.49 -17.08
C LEU A 253 -17.78 -10.67 -16.89
N LYS A 254 -17.96 -10.05 -15.71
CA LYS A 254 -19.12 -9.23 -15.39
C LYS A 254 -19.11 -7.87 -16.11
N TYR A 255 -17.98 -7.15 -16.05
CA TYR A 255 -17.88 -5.74 -16.49
C TYR A 255 -17.35 -5.58 -17.91
N ASP A 256 -16.41 -6.44 -18.36
CA ASP A 256 -15.86 -6.43 -19.72
C ASP A 256 -16.57 -7.42 -20.64
N GLY A 257 -17.30 -8.39 -20.07
CA GLY A 257 -17.96 -9.47 -20.81
C GLY A 257 -17.02 -10.61 -21.23
N HIS A 258 -15.73 -10.50 -20.95
CA HIS A 258 -14.71 -11.49 -21.29
C HIS A 258 -13.53 -11.48 -20.32
N ALA A 259 -12.78 -12.58 -20.26
CA ALA A 259 -11.54 -12.72 -19.49
C ALA A 259 -10.55 -13.62 -20.26
N ASP A 260 -10.29 -13.27 -21.53
CA ASP A 260 -9.53 -14.06 -22.49
C ASP A 260 -8.04 -13.68 -22.57
N HIS A 261 -7.65 -12.61 -21.92
CA HIS A 261 -6.28 -12.13 -21.83
C HIS A 261 -5.82 -11.97 -20.37
N PRO A 262 -4.54 -12.26 -20.06
CA PRO A 262 -4.02 -11.99 -18.72
C PRO A 262 -3.92 -10.49 -18.48
N LEU A 263 -4.06 -10.06 -17.22
CA LEU A 263 -3.81 -8.69 -16.80
C LEU A 263 -2.32 -8.49 -16.44
N LEU A 264 -1.87 -7.24 -16.47
CA LEU A 264 -0.55 -6.84 -15.97
C LEU A 264 -0.71 -6.13 -14.63
N ALA A 265 -0.10 -6.70 -13.58
CA ALA A 265 -0.05 -6.08 -12.27
C ALA A 265 1.36 -5.57 -11.94
N SER A 266 1.42 -4.47 -11.18
CA SER A 266 2.63 -4.08 -10.48
C SER A 266 2.60 -4.63 -9.06
N VAL A 267 3.56 -5.49 -8.75
CA VAL A 267 3.76 -6.05 -7.41
C VAL A 267 4.97 -5.36 -6.78
N PRO A 268 4.77 -4.53 -5.74
CA PRO A 268 5.88 -3.85 -5.08
C PRO A 268 6.75 -4.84 -4.33
N VAL A 269 8.06 -4.77 -4.56
CA VAL A 269 9.09 -5.55 -3.87
C VAL A 269 10.05 -4.60 -3.19
N SER A 270 10.09 -4.64 -1.85
CA SER A 270 11.03 -3.84 -1.08
C SER A 270 12.44 -4.41 -1.20
N PHE A 271 13.43 -3.53 -1.24
CA PHE A 271 14.85 -3.89 -1.16
C PHE A 271 15.52 -3.39 0.12
N ASP A 272 14.76 -2.76 1.03
CA ASP A 272 15.19 -2.39 2.38
C ASP A 272 14.11 -2.76 3.40
N PHE A 273 14.41 -3.76 4.22
CA PHE A 273 13.56 -4.29 5.30
C PHE A 273 14.04 -3.85 6.69
N SER A 274 14.89 -2.82 6.80
CA SER A 274 15.35 -2.30 8.08
C SER A 274 14.17 -1.89 8.96
N ARG A 275 14.13 -2.41 10.20
CA ARG A 275 13.09 -2.09 11.19
C ARG A 275 13.21 -0.67 11.74
N GLU A 276 14.34 -0.02 11.52
CA GLU A 276 14.63 1.33 11.97
C GLU A 276 14.18 2.38 10.97
N ARG A 277 13.94 1.96 9.72
CA ARG A 277 13.50 2.83 8.64
C ARG A 277 12.05 3.26 8.81
N LEU A 278 11.81 4.55 8.96
CA LEU A 278 10.48 5.14 9.17
C LEU A 278 9.98 5.98 7.99
N SER A 279 10.85 6.26 7.02
CA SER A 279 10.51 7.10 5.87
C SER A 279 11.13 6.60 4.57
N GLY A 280 10.74 7.24 3.47
CA GLY A 280 11.27 6.99 2.13
C GLY A 280 10.61 5.81 1.41
N ASN A 281 10.97 5.68 0.13
CA ASN A 281 10.44 4.65 -0.76
C ASN A 281 11.60 3.81 -1.30
N TYR A 282 11.77 2.62 -0.74
CA TYR A 282 12.82 1.66 -1.07
C TYR A 282 12.21 0.38 -1.62
N PHE A 283 11.36 0.53 -2.61
CA PHE A 283 10.75 -0.57 -3.35
C PHE A 283 10.84 -0.33 -4.85
N THR A 284 10.61 -1.38 -5.60
CA THR A 284 10.39 -1.29 -7.03
C THR A 284 9.13 -2.07 -7.38
N GLY A 285 8.39 -1.58 -8.37
CA GLY A 285 7.26 -2.32 -8.94
C GLY A 285 7.78 -3.39 -9.90
N VAL A 286 7.60 -4.64 -9.55
CA VAL A 286 7.88 -5.77 -10.44
C VAL A 286 6.63 -6.03 -11.25
N MET A 287 6.75 -5.94 -12.58
CA MET A 287 5.65 -6.23 -13.48
C MET A 287 5.42 -7.74 -13.54
N MET A 288 4.17 -8.13 -13.38
CA MET A 288 3.78 -9.52 -13.29
C MET A 288 2.49 -9.78 -14.07
N VAL A 289 2.44 -10.93 -14.72
CA VAL A 289 1.25 -11.42 -15.41
C VAL A 289 0.28 -12.04 -14.40
N VAL A 290 -0.97 -11.61 -14.44
CA VAL A 290 -2.09 -12.16 -13.64
C VAL A 290 -3.00 -12.95 -14.56
N PRO A 291 -3.03 -14.29 -14.47
CA PRO A 291 -3.62 -15.18 -15.47
C PRO A 291 -5.14 -15.32 -15.28
N ILE A 292 -5.89 -14.25 -15.52
CA ILE A 292 -7.36 -14.26 -15.41
C ILE A 292 -8.05 -15.07 -16.53
N GLN A 293 -7.34 -15.38 -17.62
CA GLN A 293 -7.87 -16.16 -18.74
C GLN A 293 -8.01 -17.66 -18.43
N LEU A 294 -7.34 -18.15 -17.39
CA LEU A 294 -7.42 -19.55 -16.99
C LEU A 294 -8.66 -19.80 -16.15
N ASP A 295 -9.45 -20.80 -16.53
CA ASP A 295 -10.68 -21.16 -15.84
C ASP A 295 -10.42 -22.07 -14.62
N ASP A 296 -9.49 -23.01 -14.75
CA ASP A 296 -9.12 -23.93 -13.67
C ASP A 296 -8.36 -23.20 -12.56
N PRO A 297 -8.82 -23.24 -11.29
CA PRO A 297 -8.19 -22.53 -10.19
C PRO A 297 -6.78 -23.05 -9.86
N LEU A 298 -6.50 -24.36 -10.06
CA LEU A 298 -5.16 -24.90 -9.79
C LEU A 298 -4.18 -24.55 -10.90
N GLU A 299 -4.63 -24.47 -12.16
CA GLU A 299 -3.83 -23.94 -13.26
C GLU A 299 -3.49 -22.47 -13.01
N ARG A 300 -4.46 -21.67 -12.53
CA ARG A 300 -4.21 -20.26 -12.14
C ARG A 300 -3.14 -20.17 -11.04
N VAL A 301 -3.22 -21.00 -9.99
CA VAL A 301 -2.20 -21.02 -8.92
C VAL A 301 -0.81 -21.33 -9.47
N ARG A 302 -0.68 -22.35 -10.33
CA ARG A 302 0.61 -22.72 -10.94
C ARG A 302 1.16 -21.62 -11.83
N ALA A 303 0.31 -21.05 -12.70
CA ALA A 303 0.71 -19.96 -13.60
C ALA A 303 1.14 -18.71 -12.85
N VAL A 304 0.49 -18.37 -11.73
CA VAL A 304 0.89 -17.29 -10.82
C VAL A 304 2.24 -17.57 -10.21
N HIS A 305 2.46 -18.79 -9.71
CA HIS A 305 3.75 -19.19 -9.11
C HIS A 305 4.89 -19.04 -10.13
N ASP A 306 4.71 -19.59 -11.32
CA ASP A 306 5.73 -19.51 -12.40
C ASP A 306 6.00 -18.05 -12.77
N ALA A 307 4.96 -17.23 -12.94
CA ALA A 307 5.10 -15.80 -13.22
C ALA A 307 5.84 -15.06 -12.10
N ALA A 308 5.59 -15.41 -10.82
CA ALA A 308 6.26 -14.80 -9.68
C ALA A 308 7.76 -15.16 -9.61
N VAL A 309 8.10 -16.40 -9.94
CA VAL A 309 9.51 -16.85 -10.03
C VAL A 309 10.21 -16.08 -11.15
N ASP A 310 9.61 -16.00 -12.33
CA ASP A 310 10.17 -15.29 -13.49
C ASP A 310 10.35 -13.79 -13.23
N ALA A 311 9.36 -13.17 -12.62
CA ALA A 311 9.41 -11.76 -12.28
C ALA A 311 10.52 -11.43 -11.27
N LYS A 312 10.68 -12.24 -10.22
CA LYS A 312 11.75 -12.08 -9.21
C LYS A 312 13.13 -12.24 -9.83
N GLU A 313 13.31 -13.24 -10.69
CA GLU A 313 14.59 -13.47 -11.36
C GLU A 313 14.94 -12.32 -12.31
N THR A 314 14.00 -11.87 -13.13
CA THR A 314 14.18 -10.73 -14.04
C THR A 314 14.54 -9.47 -13.26
N HIS A 315 13.84 -9.21 -12.16
CA HIS A 315 14.12 -8.10 -11.26
C HIS A 315 15.55 -8.18 -10.68
N HIS A 316 15.96 -9.36 -10.23
CA HIS A 316 17.32 -9.57 -9.72
C HIS A 316 18.40 -9.36 -10.80
N LEU A 317 18.17 -9.84 -12.02
CA LEU A 317 19.08 -9.66 -13.16
C LEU A 317 19.24 -8.19 -13.56
N MET A 318 18.14 -7.43 -13.60
CA MET A 318 18.17 -6.00 -13.94
C MET A 318 18.82 -5.14 -12.84
N GLY A 319 18.70 -5.58 -11.60
CA GLY A 319 19.14 -4.89 -10.40
C GLY A 319 18.00 -4.10 -9.73
N PRO A 320 17.73 -4.40 -8.45
CA PRO A 320 16.57 -3.90 -7.72
C PRO A 320 16.50 -2.38 -7.60
N GLU A 321 17.65 -1.71 -7.59
CA GLU A 321 17.73 -0.25 -7.41
C GLU A 321 17.70 0.54 -8.73
N LEU A 322 17.54 -0.12 -9.91
CA LEU A 322 17.69 0.56 -11.21
C LEU A 322 16.74 1.75 -11.34
N VAL A 323 15.45 1.54 -11.08
CA VAL A 323 14.42 2.59 -11.18
C VAL A 323 14.68 3.71 -10.17
N SER A 324 14.98 3.35 -8.91
CA SER A 324 15.29 4.31 -7.84
C SER A 324 16.51 5.17 -8.18
N ARG A 325 17.57 4.56 -8.74
CA ARG A 325 18.77 5.31 -9.15
C ARG A 325 18.50 6.29 -10.27
N TRP A 326 17.66 5.94 -11.24
CA TRP A 326 17.29 6.82 -12.35
C TRP A 326 16.30 7.91 -11.95
N SER A 327 15.41 7.66 -10.99
CA SER A 327 14.39 8.64 -10.57
C SER A 327 14.98 9.96 -10.09
N ALA A 328 16.18 9.94 -9.49
CA ALA A 328 16.89 11.14 -9.06
C ALA A 328 17.35 12.07 -10.22
N TYR A 329 17.42 11.55 -11.44
CA TYR A 329 17.90 12.30 -12.61
C TYR A 329 16.76 12.88 -13.48
N PHE A 330 15.51 12.56 -13.18
CA PHE A 330 14.40 13.15 -13.89
C PHE A 330 14.13 14.56 -13.35
N PRO A 331 14.23 15.62 -14.19
CA PRO A 331 13.88 16.96 -13.76
C PRO A 331 12.41 17.05 -13.37
N PRO A 332 12.03 17.79 -12.29
CA PRO A 332 10.66 17.75 -11.74
C PRO A 332 9.58 18.08 -12.77
N ALA A 333 9.71 19.18 -13.49
CA ALA A 333 8.67 19.64 -14.41
C ALA A 333 8.46 18.73 -15.64
N PRO A 334 9.50 18.29 -16.39
CA PRO A 334 9.30 17.33 -17.48
C PRO A 334 8.95 15.91 -16.97
N ALA A 335 9.40 15.52 -15.76
CA ALA A 335 9.01 14.23 -15.18
C ALA A 335 7.49 14.17 -14.96
N GLU A 336 6.90 15.18 -14.34
CA GLU A 336 5.45 15.27 -14.13
C GLU A 336 4.69 15.12 -15.46
N LYS A 337 5.08 15.86 -16.49
CA LYS A 337 4.47 15.77 -17.83
C LYS A 337 4.65 14.40 -18.48
N LEU A 338 5.83 13.80 -18.35
CA LEU A 338 6.13 12.48 -18.89
C LEU A 338 5.30 11.40 -18.20
N PHE A 339 5.21 11.43 -16.86
CA PHE A 339 4.40 10.48 -16.12
C PHE A 339 2.91 10.62 -16.43
N HIS A 340 2.39 11.86 -16.53
CA HIS A 340 1.02 12.07 -17.01
C HIS A 340 0.81 11.53 -18.41
N TRP A 341 1.71 11.78 -19.34
CA TRP A 341 1.59 11.27 -20.70
C TRP A 341 1.65 9.75 -20.77
N LEU A 342 2.55 9.10 -20.01
CA LEU A 342 2.66 7.63 -19.96
C LEU A 342 1.45 6.98 -19.29
N ALA A 343 0.91 7.62 -18.26
CA ALA A 343 -0.15 7.06 -17.45
C ALA A 343 -1.56 7.44 -17.96
N GLU A 344 -1.71 8.50 -18.77
CA GLU A 344 -3.01 9.08 -19.14
C GLU A 344 -3.23 9.26 -20.63
N LYS A 345 -2.47 8.63 -21.50
CA LYS A 345 -2.79 8.73 -22.92
C LYS A 345 -4.15 8.04 -23.15
N ASP A 346 -5.14 8.83 -23.54
CA ASP A 346 -6.53 8.40 -23.74
C ASP A 346 -7.26 7.95 -22.44
N GLY A 347 -6.82 8.46 -21.27
CA GLY A 347 -7.44 8.16 -19.97
C GLY A 347 -7.09 6.80 -19.38
N GLN A 348 -6.23 6.00 -20.02
CA GLN A 348 -5.86 4.66 -19.59
C GLN A 348 -4.40 4.60 -19.15
N ASN A 349 -4.09 3.81 -18.12
CA ASN A 349 -2.72 3.48 -17.78
C ASN A 349 -2.08 2.66 -18.89
N LYS A 350 -0.90 3.09 -19.37
CA LYS A 350 -0.16 2.41 -20.44
C LYS A 350 0.90 1.44 -19.93
N VAL A 351 1.02 1.29 -18.61
CA VAL A 351 2.07 0.47 -17.99
C VAL A 351 1.49 -0.79 -17.36
N LEU A 352 0.35 -0.65 -16.67
CA LEU A 352 -0.25 -1.74 -15.90
C LEU A 352 -1.78 -1.63 -15.85
N ASN A 353 -2.44 -2.73 -15.50
CA ASN A 353 -3.86 -2.71 -15.19
C ASN A 353 -4.09 -2.26 -13.74
N LEU A 354 -3.38 -2.84 -12.76
CA LEU A 354 -3.54 -2.49 -11.36
C LEU A 354 -2.28 -2.81 -10.54
N PRO A 355 -2.09 -2.15 -9.37
CA PRO A 355 -1.16 -2.62 -8.35
C PRO A 355 -1.81 -3.69 -7.45
N ILE A 356 -1.03 -4.73 -7.12
CA ILE A 356 -1.37 -5.73 -6.10
C ILE A 356 -0.22 -5.82 -5.11
N SER A 357 -0.49 -5.50 -3.84
CA SER A 357 0.51 -5.46 -2.78
C SER A 357 0.24 -6.50 -1.70
N ASN A 358 1.30 -7.13 -1.20
CA ASN A 358 1.23 -8.02 -0.04
C ASN A 358 2.32 -7.60 0.96
N VAL A 359 1.91 -7.11 2.12
CA VAL A 359 2.80 -6.57 3.15
C VAL A 359 2.73 -7.42 4.40
N PRO A 360 3.85 -7.97 4.89
CA PRO A 360 3.87 -8.64 6.17
C PRO A 360 3.76 -7.61 7.31
N GLY A 361 2.75 -7.75 8.15
CA GLY A 361 2.55 -6.91 9.32
C GLY A 361 3.00 -7.56 10.63
N PRO A 362 2.68 -6.93 11.78
CA PRO A 362 3.02 -7.42 13.11
C PRO A 362 2.49 -8.83 13.38
N ARG A 363 3.31 -9.64 14.06
CA ARG A 363 2.95 -11.02 14.45
C ARG A 363 2.30 -11.10 15.83
N GLU A 364 2.29 -10.00 16.57
CA GLU A 364 1.72 -9.87 17.90
C GLU A 364 0.72 -8.73 17.91
N HIS A 365 -0.27 -8.83 18.78
CA HIS A 365 -1.25 -7.76 18.95
C HIS A 365 -0.61 -6.51 19.52
N GLY A 366 -0.80 -5.38 18.83
CA GLY A 366 -0.43 -4.07 19.34
C GLY A 366 -1.49 -3.52 20.28
N ARG A 367 -1.11 -2.46 21.04
CA ARG A 367 -2.02 -1.69 21.87
C ARG A 367 -1.87 -0.19 21.60
N VAL A 368 -2.95 0.53 21.78
CA VAL A 368 -2.96 2.00 21.67
C VAL A 368 -3.65 2.55 22.92
N GLY A 369 -2.94 3.30 23.74
CA GLY A 369 -3.45 3.78 25.02
C GLY A 369 -3.89 2.66 25.97
N GLY A 370 -3.32 1.46 25.83
CA GLY A 370 -3.68 0.25 26.57
C GLY A 370 -4.79 -0.59 25.96
N ALA A 371 -5.54 -0.06 24.96
CA ALA A 371 -6.59 -0.79 24.25
C ALA A 371 -6.02 -1.73 23.19
N LEU A 372 -6.63 -2.90 23.01
CA LEU A 372 -6.17 -3.94 22.08
C LEU A 372 -6.47 -3.57 20.63
N VAL A 373 -5.46 -3.61 19.78
CA VAL A 373 -5.65 -3.54 18.32
C VAL A 373 -6.06 -4.94 17.83
N THR A 374 -7.26 -5.06 17.31
CA THR A 374 -7.83 -6.34 16.86
C THR A 374 -7.62 -6.61 15.38
N GLU A 375 -7.57 -5.57 14.55
CA GLU A 375 -7.42 -5.68 13.11
C GLU A 375 -6.59 -4.52 12.56
N ILE A 376 -5.80 -4.80 11.53
CA ILE A 376 -5.07 -3.78 10.78
C ILE A 376 -5.28 -4.01 9.29
N TYR A 377 -5.74 -2.97 8.61
CA TYR A 377 -5.85 -2.92 7.15
C TYR A 377 -4.93 -1.82 6.62
N SER A 378 -4.44 -2.03 5.42
CA SER A 378 -3.66 -1.01 4.71
C SER A 378 -4.03 -1.02 3.25
N VAL A 379 -3.95 0.13 2.62
CA VAL A 379 -4.22 0.27 1.19
C VAL A 379 -3.22 1.23 0.57
N GLY A 380 -2.74 0.87 -0.61
CA GLY A 380 -1.94 1.76 -1.45
C GLY A 380 -2.82 2.73 -2.25
N PRO A 381 -2.22 3.79 -2.80
CA PRO A 381 -2.93 4.76 -3.63
C PRO A 381 -3.37 4.14 -4.96
N LEU A 382 -4.40 4.73 -5.59
CA LEU A 382 -4.68 4.50 -6.99
C LEU A 382 -3.56 5.11 -7.85
N THR A 383 -3.29 4.49 -8.98
CA THR A 383 -2.36 5.03 -9.98
C THR A 383 -3.13 5.70 -11.11
N THR A 384 -2.54 6.71 -11.74
CA THR A 384 -3.15 7.41 -12.86
C THR A 384 -3.57 6.44 -13.95
N GLY A 385 -4.83 6.49 -14.38
CA GLY A 385 -5.39 5.61 -15.41
C GLY A 385 -5.64 4.16 -14.96
N SER A 386 -5.62 3.88 -13.65
CA SER A 386 -5.97 2.59 -13.04
C SER A 386 -6.82 2.83 -11.79
N GLY A 387 -8.10 2.55 -11.89
CA GLY A 387 -9.11 2.83 -10.86
C GLY A 387 -9.22 1.77 -9.77
N LEU A 388 -8.26 0.85 -9.65
CA LEU A 388 -8.28 -0.25 -8.68
C LEU A 388 -6.92 -0.48 -8.04
N ASN A 389 -6.92 -0.75 -6.72
CA ASN A 389 -5.76 -1.20 -5.94
C ASN A 389 -6.18 -2.32 -5.00
N ILE A 390 -5.41 -3.40 -4.98
CA ILE A 390 -5.57 -4.49 -4.01
C ILE A 390 -4.36 -4.49 -3.11
N THR A 391 -4.58 -4.41 -1.80
CA THR A 391 -3.52 -4.55 -0.80
C THR A 391 -3.91 -5.59 0.24
N VAL A 392 -3.00 -6.50 0.49
CA VAL A 392 -3.16 -7.52 1.52
C VAL A 392 -2.14 -7.31 2.61
N TRP A 393 -2.57 -7.41 3.86
CA TRP A 393 -1.74 -7.22 5.04
C TRP A 393 -1.95 -8.35 6.03
N SER A 394 -0.87 -9.04 6.43
CA SER A 394 -1.00 -10.02 7.51
C SER A 394 -0.90 -9.35 8.88
N TYR A 395 -1.79 -9.72 9.80
CA TYR A 395 -1.76 -9.26 11.17
C TYR A 395 -2.10 -10.41 12.11
N VAL A 396 -1.15 -10.82 12.94
CA VAL A 396 -1.27 -11.95 13.89
C VAL A 396 -1.72 -13.24 13.19
N ASP A 397 -2.99 -13.57 13.29
CA ASP A 397 -3.65 -14.77 12.72
C ASP A 397 -4.52 -14.45 11.49
N GLN A 398 -4.48 -13.19 11.02
CA GLN A 398 -5.32 -12.66 9.94
C GLN A 398 -4.52 -12.42 8.67
N LEU A 399 -5.18 -12.61 7.53
CA LEU A 399 -4.80 -12.08 6.24
C LEU A 399 -5.88 -11.08 5.81
N ASN A 400 -5.61 -9.81 6.00
CA ASN A 400 -6.55 -8.72 5.80
C ASN A 400 -6.43 -8.18 4.39
N ILE A 401 -7.50 -8.28 3.63
CA ILE A 401 -7.64 -7.83 2.25
C ILE A 401 -8.25 -6.44 2.27
N SER A 402 -7.68 -5.53 1.52
CA SER A 402 -8.20 -4.18 1.30
C SER A 402 -8.27 -3.87 -0.18
N VAL A 403 -9.38 -3.34 -0.61
CA VAL A 403 -9.63 -2.88 -1.97
C VAL A 403 -9.92 -1.40 -1.94
N LEU A 404 -9.20 -0.61 -2.75
CA LEU A 404 -9.52 0.78 -3.03
C LEU A 404 -9.90 0.90 -4.50
N SER A 405 -11.05 1.48 -4.79
CA SER A 405 -11.43 1.86 -6.14
C SER A 405 -11.78 3.35 -6.21
N ASP A 406 -11.83 3.90 -7.43
CA ASP A 406 -12.48 5.18 -7.64
C ASP A 406 -14.01 5.02 -7.79
N GLY A 407 -14.71 6.13 -7.97
CA GLY A 407 -16.17 6.15 -8.06
C GLY A 407 -16.74 5.41 -9.26
N ALA A 408 -15.98 5.31 -10.35
CA ALA A 408 -16.42 4.80 -11.63
C ALA A 408 -16.06 3.33 -11.89
N THR A 409 -15.08 2.75 -11.19
CA THR A 409 -14.62 1.37 -11.43
C THR A 409 -15.61 0.33 -10.92
N LEU A 410 -16.07 0.48 -9.68
CA LEU A 410 -17.01 -0.45 -9.03
C LEU A 410 -18.12 0.32 -8.35
N ASP A 411 -19.35 -0.13 -8.49
CA ASP A 411 -20.48 0.44 -7.75
C ASP A 411 -20.37 0.10 -6.26
N ASP A 412 -20.07 -1.14 -5.93
CA ASP A 412 -19.77 -1.61 -4.57
C ASP A 412 -18.41 -2.36 -4.58
N PRO A 413 -17.35 -1.84 -3.95
CA PRO A 413 -16.05 -2.52 -3.93
C PRO A 413 -16.05 -3.83 -3.14
N HIS A 414 -17.09 -4.09 -2.33
CA HIS A 414 -17.25 -5.38 -1.64
C HIS A 414 -17.46 -6.53 -2.63
N GLU A 415 -17.94 -6.28 -3.84
CA GLU A 415 -17.99 -7.30 -4.88
C GLU A 415 -16.62 -7.94 -5.13
N LEU A 416 -15.55 -7.15 -5.12
CA LEU A 416 -14.21 -7.69 -5.31
C LEU A 416 -13.70 -8.44 -4.07
N THR A 417 -13.95 -7.93 -2.87
CA THR A 417 -13.54 -8.65 -1.65
C THR A 417 -14.30 -9.94 -1.47
N ASP A 418 -15.59 -9.97 -1.79
CA ASP A 418 -16.43 -11.18 -1.76
C ASP A 418 -15.96 -12.20 -2.81
N ALA A 419 -15.67 -11.73 -4.04
CA ALA A 419 -15.10 -12.58 -5.08
C ALA A 419 -13.71 -13.12 -4.70
N MET A 420 -12.88 -12.37 -3.95
CA MET A 420 -11.60 -12.87 -3.44
C MET A 420 -11.79 -13.98 -2.41
N VAL A 421 -12.75 -13.85 -1.52
CA VAL A 421 -13.09 -14.93 -0.56
C VAL A 421 -13.62 -16.16 -1.31
N ALA A 422 -14.51 -15.96 -2.29
CA ALA A 422 -15.05 -17.05 -3.13
C ALA A 422 -13.94 -17.75 -3.94
N ALA A 423 -13.02 -17.01 -4.53
CA ALA A 423 -11.87 -17.56 -5.26
C ALA A 423 -10.95 -18.39 -4.34
N PHE A 424 -10.77 -17.99 -3.08
CA PHE A 424 -10.01 -18.78 -2.12
C PHE A 424 -10.72 -20.10 -1.79
N ILE A 425 -12.05 -20.09 -1.58
CA ILE A 425 -12.86 -21.31 -1.37
C ILE A 425 -12.79 -22.22 -2.60
N GLU A 426 -12.87 -21.66 -3.81
CA GLU A 426 -12.73 -22.39 -5.08
C GLU A 426 -11.39 -23.13 -5.16
N ILE A 427 -10.27 -22.43 -4.84
CA ILE A 427 -8.93 -23.05 -4.80
C ILE A 427 -8.88 -24.19 -3.78
N ARG A 428 -9.43 -24.00 -2.59
CA ARG A 428 -9.48 -25.07 -1.55
C ARG A 428 -10.28 -26.27 -2.00
N ARG A 429 -11.46 -26.05 -2.60
CA ARG A 429 -12.30 -27.10 -3.18
C ARG A 429 -11.55 -27.91 -4.23
N ALA A 430 -10.93 -27.23 -5.19
CA ALA A 430 -10.16 -27.86 -6.27
C ALA A 430 -8.94 -28.64 -5.74
N ALA A 431 -8.34 -28.18 -4.64
CA ALA A 431 -7.24 -28.85 -3.94
C ALA A 431 -7.70 -30.02 -3.03
N GLY A 432 -9.01 -30.30 -2.94
CA GLY A 432 -9.54 -31.34 -2.06
C GLY A 432 -9.48 -30.99 -0.57
N LEU A 433 -9.39 -29.71 -0.23
CA LEU A 433 -9.41 -29.19 1.13
C LEU A 433 -10.83 -28.77 1.54
N SER A 434 -11.07 -28.61 2.87
CA SER A 434 -12.34 -28.09 3.37
C SER A 434 -12.66 -26.72 2.83
N GLU A 435 -13.91 -26.52 2.39
CA GLU A 435 -14.45 -25.22 1.99
C GLU A 435 -14.84 -24.34 3.18
N GLU A 436 -15.03 -24.95 4.35
CA GLU A 436 -15.30 -24.22 5.58
C GLU A 436 -14.04 -23.51 6.04
N LEU A 437 -14.13 -22.17 6.13
CA LEU A 437 -13.03 -21.33 6.56
C LEU A 437 -13.03 -21.15 8.07
N THR A 438 -11.85 -21.07 8.64
CA THR A 438 -11.67 -20.77 10.05
C THR A 438 -12.18 -19.35 10.37
N VAL A 439 -13.07 -19.24 11.33
CA VAL A 439 -13.53 -17.93 11.82
C VAL A 439 -12.41 -17.28 12.63
N VAL A 440 -12.13 -16.00 12.34
CA VAL A 440 -11.19 -15.19 13.11
C VAL A 440 -11.96 -14.41 14.18
N PRO A 441 -11.88 -14.79 15.47
CA PRO A 441 -12.74 -14.23 16.53
C PRO A 441 -12.53 -12.74 16.79
N SER A 442 -11.33 -12.24 16.51
CA SER A 442 -10.97 -10.82 16.70
C SER A 442 -11.47 -9.91 15.59
N ALA A 443 -11.85 -10.48 14.42
CA ALA A 443 -12.33 -9.68 13.31
C ALA A 443 -13.77 -9.17 13.53
N MET A 444 -14.06 -7.99 12.99
CA MET A 444 -15.45 -7.53 12.87
C MET A 444 -16.22 -8.48 11.94
N ALA A 445 -17.47 -8.73 12.23
CA ALA A 445 -18.34 -9.45 11.31
C ALA A 445 -18.38 -8.72 9.95
N GLN A 446 -18.33 -9.53 8.89
CA GLN A 446 -18.39 -9.04 7.50
C GLN A 446 -19.81 -8.60 7.14
#